data_f2e1d39a2734dc5e3f870f07fc74854d
#
_entry.id   f2e1d39a2734dc5e3f870f07fc74854d
#
_cell.length_a   1.000
_cell.length_b   1.000
_cell.length_c   1.000
_cell.angle_alpha   90.00
_cell.angle_beta   90.00
_cell.angle_gamma   90.00
#
_symmetry.space_group_name_H-M   'P 1'
#
loop_
_entity.id
_entity.type
_entity.pdbx_description
1 polymer ?
#
loop_
_entity_poly.entity_id
_entity_poly.type
_entity_poly.pdbx_seq_one_letter_code
_entity_poly.pdbx_strand_id
1 'polypeptide(L)'
;MDETDHLHAARAKRRAILGEAYVDSQAAEAAPGSVAAQFQDYITSMAWGVWAREGALTPRDRSLLVLAMTAALGRMEEFRLHAGSAANAGVTDEELDEVPFQVAAYCGAPAGIAARRALLAARAARDDEG
;
A
#
# COMPACT_ATOMS: atom_id res chain seq x y z
N MET A 1 -0.44 22.00 -11.55
CA MET A 1 0.71 21.05 -11.44
C MET A 1 0.80 20.30 -12.75
N ASP A 2 1.95 20.32 -13.41
CA ASP A 2 2.11 19.59 -14.66
C ASP A 2 2.35 18.09 -14.40
N GLU A 3 2.42 17.30 -15.49
CA GLU A 3 2.62 15.84 -15.38
C GLU A 3 3.92 15.46 -14.67
N THR A 4 4.99 16.23 -14.90
CA THR A 4 6.29 15.97 -14.28
C THR A 4 6.23 16.21 -12.78
N ASP A 5 5.63 17.31 -12.37
CA ASP A 5 5.45 17.63 -10.95
C ASP A 5 4.53 16.63 -10.27
N HIS A 6 3.47 16.22 -10.96
CA HIS A 6 2.53 15.21 -10.45
C HIS A 6 3.24 13.87 -10.22
N LEU A 7 4.01 13.40 -11.19
CA LEU A 7 4.75 12.15 -11.08
C LEU A 7 5.81 12.23 -9.97
N HIS A 8 6.50 13.36 -9.87
CA HIS A 8 7.50 13.57 -8.82
C HIS A 8 6.87 13.49 -7.44
N ALA A 9 5.75 14.15 -7.21
CA ALA A 9 5.01 14.11 -5.94
C ALA A 9 4.52 12.69 -5.63
N ALA A 10 4.02 11.98 -6.63
CA ALA A 10 3.57 10.60 -6.49
C ALA A 10 4.72 9.66 -6.10
N ARG A 11 5.87 9.80 -6.74
CA ARG A 11 7.08 9.01 -6.41
C ARG A 11 7.55 9.26 -4.99
N ALA A 12 7.55 10.51 -4.56
CA ALA A 12 7.96 10.88 -3.20
C ALA A 12 7.03 10.22 -2.17
N LYS A 13 5.73 10.25 -2.42
CA LYS A 13 4.75 9.63 -1.53
C LYS A 13 4.91 8.11 -1.49
N ARG A 14 5.10 7.48 -2.63
CA ARG A 14 5.34 6.03 -2.71
C ARG A 14 6.55 5.62 -1.87
N ARG A 15 7.66 6.35 -1.97
CA ARG A 15 8.86 6.09 -1.16
C ARG A 15 8.61 6.28 0.33
N ALA A 16 7.87 7.32 0.70
CA ALA A 16 7.58 7.60 2.10
C ALA A 16 6.75 6.47 2.74
N ILE A 17 5.80 5.91 2.01
CA ILE A 17 4.90 4.88 2.54
C ILE A 17 5.50 3.47 2.43
N LEU A 18 6.00 3.08 1.25
CA LEU A 18 6.50 1.72 1.02
C LEU A 18 7.95 1.52 1.48
N GLY A 19 8.70 2.61 1.64
CA GLY A 19 10.11 2.56 2.01
C GLY A 19 11.03 2.51 0.80
N GLU A 20 12.23 3.06 0.95
CA GLU A 20 13.18 3.19 -0.15
C GLU A 20 13.69 1.83 -0.64
N ALA A 21 13.96 0.89 0.28
CA ALA A 21 14.49 -0.42 -0.08
C ALA A 21 13.54 -1.18 -1.02
N TYR A 22 12.24 -1.18 -0.71
CA TYR A 22 11.23 -1.82 -1.55
C TYR A 22 11.15 -1.13 -2.91
N VAL A 23 11.04 0.20 -2.93
CA VAL A 23 10.92 0.97 -4.17
C VAL A 23 12.14 0.77 -5.05
N ASP A 24 13.34 0.78 -4.47
CA ASP A 24 14.57 0.55 -5.22
C ASP A 24 14.63 -0.86 -5.80
N SER A 25 14.16 -1.88 -5.06
CA SER A 25 14.09 -3.25 -5.57
C SER A 25 13.16 -3.37 -6.77
N GLN A 26 12.03 -2.66 -6.77
CA GLN A 26 11.11 -2.65 -7.89
C GLN A 26 11.68 -1.89 -9.11
N ALA A 27 12.37 -0.78 -8.86
CA ALA A 27 13.01 -0.01 -9.93
C ALA A 27 14.11 -0.84 -10.63
N ALA A 28 14.84 -1.68 -9.88
CA ALA A 28 15.88 -2.52 -10.42
C ALA A 28 15.35 -3.60 -11.39
N GLU A 29 14.07 -3.94 -11.29
CA GLU A 29 13.41 -4.92 -12.18
C GLU A 29 12.98 -4.33 -13.52
N ALA A 30 13.08 -3.01 -13.68
CA ALA A 30 12.58 -2.31 -14.88
C ALA A 30 13.70 -1.51 -15.53
N ALA A 31 14.20 -1.97 -16.66
CA ALA A 31 15.25 -1.27 -17.39
C ALA A 31 14.78 0.12 -17.81
N PRO A 32 15.65 1.16 -17.72
CA PRO A 32 15.28 2.50 -18.15
C PRO A 32 14.77 2.54 -19.58
N GLY A 33 13.66 3.24 -19.84
CA GLY A 33 13.05 3.36 -21.14
C GLY A 33 12.25 2.16 -21.61
N SER A 34 12.21 1.07 -20.82
CA SER A 34 11.44 -0.13 -21.14
C SER A 34 9.94 0.07 -20.91
N VAL A 35 9.13 -0.82 -21.48
CA VAL A 35 7.68 -0.85 -21.19
C VAL A 35 7.42 -1.09 -19.70
N ALA A 36 8.24 -1.91 -19.06
CA ALA A 36 8.12 -2.14 -17.61
C ALA A 36 8.31 -0.85 -16.82
N ALA A 37 9.30 -0.03 -17.18
CA ALA A 37 9.53 1.27 -16.53
C ALA A 37 8.37 2.24 -16.81
N GLN A 38 7.88 2.28 -18.05
CA GLN A 38 6.71 3.10 -18.41
C GLN A 38 5.47 2.69 -17.62
N PHE A 39 5.26 1.39 -17.44
CA PHE A 39 4.13 0.87 -16.66
C PHE A 39 4.26 1.22 -15.18
N GLN A 40 5.45 1.10 -14.61
CA GLN A 40 5.70 1.53 -13.22
C GLN A 40 5.38 3.03 -13.04
N ASP A 41 5.78 3.87 -13.98
CA ASP A 41 5.51 5.30 -13.93
C ASP A 41 4.00 5.58 -14.03
N TYR A 42 3.30 4.87 -14.90
CA TYR A 42 1.85 5.00 -15.05
C TYR A 42 1.12 4.63 -13.75
N ILE A 43 1.44 3.47 -13.17
CA ILE A 43 0.82 3.02 -11.93
C ILE A 43 1.16 3.96 -10.78
N THR A 44 2.42 4.41 -10.69
CA THR A 44 2.84 5.36 -9.66
C THR A 44 2.06 6.67 -9.78
N SER A 45 1.96 7.21 -10.99
CA SER A 45 1.22 8.45 -11.23
C SER A 45 -0.26 8.31 -10.85
N MET A 46 -0.89 7.22 -11.26
CA MET A 46 -2.32 6.97 -11.00
C MET A 46 -2.60 6.70 -9.53
N ALA A 47 -1.95 5.69 -8.95
CA ALA A 47 -2.25 5.24 -7.60
C ALA A 47 -1.64 6.16 -6.54
N TRP A 48 -0.37 6.47 -6.67
CA TRP A 48 0.32 7.30 -5.67
C TRP A 48 0.06 8.78 -5.86
N GLY A 49 -0.43 9.17 -7.03
CA GLY A 49 -0.96 10.51 -7.25
C GLY A 49 -2.15 10.82 -6.34
N VAL A 50 -2.97 9.81 -6.07
CA VAL A 50 -4.08 9.95 -5.10
C VAL A 50 -3.54 10.14 -3.69
N TRP A 51 -2.50 9.39 -3.30
CA TRP A 51 -1.85 9.57 -1.99
C TRP A 51 -1.21 10.95 -1.84
N ALA A 52 -0.72 11.52 -2.93
CA ALA A 52 -0.11 12.85 -2.94
C ALA A 52 -1.14 13.98 -3.02
N ARG A 53 -2.40 13.64 -3.23
CA ARG A 53 -3.49 14.63 -3.31
C ARG A 53 -3.62 15.39 -2.00
N GLU A 54 -3.68 16.70 -2.09
CA GLU A 54 -4.00 17.56 -0.96
C GLU A 54 -5.52 17.60 -0.79
N GLY A 55 -6.01 16.94 0.25
CA GLY A 55 -7.44 16.83 0.50
C GLY A 55 -7.73 16.48 1.95
N ALA A 56 -8.95 16.09 2.21
CA ALA A 56 -9.42 15.83 3.58
C ALA A 56 -8.87 14.54 4.20
N LEU A 57 -8.39 13.59 3.37
CA LEU A 57 -7.89 12.31 3.88
C LEU A 57 -6.38 12.36 4.09
N THR A 58 -5.96 11.91 5.27
CA THR A 58 -4.54 11.79 5.62
C THR A 58 -3.95 10.51 5.03
N PRO A 59 -2.61 10.36 5.00
CA PRO A 59 -2.00 9.08 4.64
C PRO A 59 -2.50 7.91 5.49
N ARG A 60 -2.76 8.12 6.77
CA ARG A 60 -3.33 7.11 7.66
C ARG A 60 -4.70 6.65 7.15
N ASP A 61 -5.58 7.59 6.82
CA ASP A 61 -6.91 7.28 6.28
C ASP A 61 -6.79 6.48 4.99
N ARG A 62 -5.91 6.90 4.10
CA ARG A 62 -5.71 6.23 2.81
C ARG A 62 -5.17 4.82 2.97
N SER A 63 -4.26 4.61 3.92
CA SER A 63 -3.73 3.27 4.22
C SER A 63 -4.85 2.32 4.65
N LEU A 64 -5.71 2.76 5.57
CA LEU A 64 -6.86 1.96 6.02
C LEU A 64 -7.82 1.64 4.87
N LEU A 65 -8.08 2.61 3.99
CA LEU A 65 -8.93 2.39 2.82
C LEU A 65 -8.32 1.36 1.85
N VAL A 66 -7.02 1.47 1.57
CA VAL A 66 -6.34 0.51 0.69
C VAL A 66 -6.40 -0.89 1.27
N LEU A 67 -6.18 -1.04 2.57
CA LEU A 67 -6.27 -2.33 3.24
C LEU A 67 -7.67 -2.94 3.08
N ALA A 68 -8.71 -2.16 3.33
CA ALA A 68 -10.08 -2.63 3.19
C ALA A 68 -10.41 -2.99 1.73
N MET A 69 -10.01 -2.15 0.79
CA MET A 69 -10.28 -2.38 -0.63
C MET A 69 -9.55 -3.60 -1.18
N THR A 70 -8.27 -3.77 -0.85
CA THR A 70 -7.50 -4.92 -1.31
C THR A 70 -8.01 -6.22 -0.72
N ALA A 71 -8.41 -6.21 0.55
CA ALA A 71 -9.04 -7.37 1.17
C ALA A 71 -10.38 -7.71 0.51
N ALA A 72 -11.22 -6.71 0.25
CA ALA A 72 -12.52 -6.89 -0.39
C ALA A 72 -12.38 -7.49 -1.79
N LEU A 73 -11.37 -7.09 -2.53
CA LEU A 73 -11.10 -7.56 -3.89
C LEU A 73 -10.28 -8.85 -3.92
N GLY A 74 -9.82 -9.35 -2.79
CA GLY A 74 -9.00 -10.56 -2.72
C GLY A 74 -7.56 -10.36 -3.18
N ARG A 75 -7.07 -9.13 -3.17
CA ARG A 75 -5.69 -8.78 -3.56
C ARG A 75 -4.74 -8.89 -2.37
N MET A 76 -4.46 -10.13 -1.96
CA MET A 76 -3.74 -10.40 -0.71
C MET A 76 -2.26 -10.03 -0.78
N GLU A 77 -1.64 -10.05 -1.94
CA GLU A 77 -0.25 -9.60 -2.10
C GLU A 77 -0.13 -8.10 -1.78
N GLU A 78 -1.01 -7.29 -2.37
CA GLU A 78 -1.05 -5.86 -2.11
C GLU A 78 -1.48 -5.55 -0.68
N PHE A 79 -2.42 -6.33 -0.14
CA PHE A 79 -2.81 -6.20 1.26
C PHE A 79 -1.60 -6.40 2.19
N ARG A 80 -0.80 -7.43 1.96
CA ARG A 80 0.40 -7.70 2.77
C ARG A 80 1.40 -6.55 2.68
N LEU A 81 1.63 -6.04 1.48
CA LEU A 81 2.54 -4.92 1.24
C LEU A 81 2.11 -3.71 2.06
N HIS A 82 0.84 -3.35 1.99
CA HIS A 82 0.30 -2.19 2.71
C HIS A 82 0.19 -2.44 4.21
N ALA A 83 -0.10 -3.67 4.65
CA ALA A 83 -0.09 -4.01 6.07
C ALA A 83 1.32 -3.87 6.67
N GLY A 84 2.33 -4.34 5.95
CA GLY A 84 3.72 -4.20 6.37
C GLY A 84 4.24 -2.76 6.37
N SER A 85 3.61 -1.89 5.59
CA SER A 85 4.00 -0.48 5.44
C SER A 85 3.12 0.48 6.24
N ALA A 86 2.08 -0.01 6.88
CA ALA A 86 1.05 0.82 7.50
C ALA A 86 1.60 1.76 8.58
N ALA A 87 2.62 1.34 9.33
CA ALA A 87 3.26 2.18 10.33
C ALA A 87 3.84 3.45 9.72
N ASN A 88 4.36 3.39 8.49
CA ASN A 88 4.89 4.56 7.77
C ASN A 88 3.79 5.58 7.45
N ALA A 89 2.55 5.13 7.35
CA ALA A 89 1.39 6.00 7.14
C ALA A 89 0.76 6.48 8.45
N GLY A 90 1.21 5.96 9.60
CA GLY A 90 0.69 6.34 10.90
C GLY A 90 -0.40 5.42 11.45
N VAL A 91 -0.56 4.22 10.88
CA VAL A 91 -1.53 3.23 11.36
C VAL A 91 -0.85 2.36 12.42
N THR A 92 -1.51 2.20 13.56
CA THR A 92 -1.00 1.37 14.65
C THR A 92 -1.36 -0.11 14.45
N ASP A 93 -0.64 -1.00 15.14
CA ASP A 93 -0.97 -2.43 15.12
C ASP A 93 -2.38 -2.72 15.64
N GLU A 94 -2.81 -1.97 16.65
CA GLU A 94 -4.18 -2.10 17.20
C GLU A 94 -5.23 -1.72 16.17
N GLU A 95 -4.97 -0.68 15.40
CA GLU A 95 -5.87 -0.26 14.31
C GLU A 95 -5.89 -1.28 13.18
N LEU A 96 -4.73 -1.87 12.85
CA LEU A 96 -4.66 -2.94 11.86
C LEU A 96 -5.48 -4.16 12.28
N ASP A 97 -5.50 -4.49 13.57
CA ASP A 97 -6.28 -5.61 14.09
C ASP A 97 -7.79 -5.44 13.86
N GLU A 98 -8.24 -4.20 13.75
CA GLU A 98 -9.66 -3.91 13.50
C GLU A 98 -10.07 -4.13 12.04
N VAL A 99 -9.13 -4.06 11.11
CA VAL A 99 -9.44 -4.18 9.67
C VAL A 99 -10.12 -5.50 9.32
N PRO A 100 -9.62 -6.69 9.76
CA PRO A 100 -10.31 -7.94 9.43
C PRO A 100 -11.73 -8.04 9.97
N PHE A 101 -12.03 -7.44 11.12
CA PHE A 101 -13.39 -7.38 11.64
C PHE A 101 -14.31 -6.63 10.68
N GLN A 102 -13.88 -5.46 10.24
CA GLN A 102 -14.65 -4.63 9.32
C GLN A 102 -14.87 -5.33 7.99
N VAL A 103 -13.82 -5.96 7.46
CA VAL A 103 -13.87 -6.73 6.21
C VAL A 103 -14.83 -7.90 6.33
N ALA A 104 -14.74 -8.68 7.40
CA ALA A 104 -15.63 -9.83 7.61
C ALA A 104 -17.10 -9.41 7.69
N ALA A 105 -17.37 -8.29 8.36
CA ALA A 105 -18.73 -7.79 8.54
C ALA A 105 -19.39 -7.37 7.22
N TYR A 106 -18.65 -6.79 6.30
CA TYR A 106 -19.20 -6.22 5.06
C TYR A 106 -18.91 -7.04 3.80
N CYS A 107 -17.85 -7.87 3.83
CA CYS A 107 -17.41 -8.65 2.66
C CYS A 107 -17.51 -10.16 2.89
N GLY A 108 -17.89 -10.60 4.09
CA GLY A 108 -18.04 -12.01 4.43
C GLY A 108 -16.85 -12.61 5.15
N ALA A 109 -17.09 -13.68 5.90
CA ALA A 109 -16.09 -14.34 6.71
C ALA A 109 -14.83 -14.78 5.93
N PRO A 110 -14.93 -15.35 4.72
CA PRO A 110 -13.74 -15.75 3.99
C PRO A 110 -12.78 -14.60 3.70
N ALA A 111 -13.29 -13.42 3.35
CA ALA A 111 -12.46 -12.23 3.11
C ALA A 111 -11.81 -11.75 4.40
N GLY A 112 -12.53 -11.74 5.51
CA GLY A 112 -11.99 -11.36 6.81
C GLY A 112 -10.90 -12.32 7.30
N ILE A 113 -11.13 -13.63 7.12
CA ILE A 113 -10.14 -14.67 7.47
C ILE A 113 -8.87 -14.50 6.65
N ALA A 114 -9.00 -14.29 5.34
CA ALA A 114 -7.85 -14.06 4.46
C ALA A 114 -7.07 -12.80 4.87
N ALA A 115 -7.77 -11.72 5.18
CA ALA A 115 -7.15 -10.47 5.64
C ALA A 115 -6.37 -10.68 6.94
N ARG A 116 -6.95 -11.39 7.91
CA ARG A 116 -6.28 -11.66 9.17
C ARG A 116 -5.02 -12.50 8.97
N ARG A 117 -5.08 -13.54 8.14
CA ARG A 117 -3.91 -14.37 7.83
C ARG A 117 -2.79 -13.55 7.18
N ALA A 118 -3.16 -12.70 6.23
CA ALA A 118 -2.20 -11.83 5.54
C ALA A 118 -1.58 -10.82 6.51
N LEU A 119 -2.37 -10.27 7.44
CA LEU A 119 -1.87 -9.35 8.46
C LEU A 119 -0.85 -10.03 9.36
N LEU A 120 -1.14 -11.23 9.84
CA LEU A 120 -0.23 -11.99 10.70
C LEU A 120 1.07 -12.34 9.95
N ALA A 121 0.97 -12.69 8.67
CA ALA A 121 2.14 -12.98 7.83
C ALA A 121 3.01 -11.72 7.66
N ALA A 122 2.40 -10.56 7.45
CA ALA A 122 3.12 -9.28 7.31
C ALA A 122 3.87 -8.93 8.62
N ARG A 123 3.22 -9.15 9.77
CA ARG A 123 3.86 -8.92 11.08
C ARG A 123 5.03 -9.86 11.33
N ALA A 124 4.88 -11.14 11.00
CA ALA A 124 5.95 -12.12 11.15
C ALA A 124 7.17 -11.73 10.31
N ALA A 125 6.95 -11.30 9.07
CA ALA A 125 8.03 -10.84 8.19
C ALA A 125 8.73 -9.59 8.75
N ARG A 126 7.95 -8.62 9.27
CA ARG A 126 8.49 -7.41 9.89
C ARG A 126 9.36 -7.76 11.11
N ASP A 127 8.87 -8.63 11.97
CA ASP A 127 9.56 -8.98 13.22
C ASP A 127 10.84 -9.77 12.95
N ASP A 128 10.87 -10.60 11.89
CA ASP A 128 12.07 -11.31 11.46
C ASP A 128 13.16 -10.36 10.91
N GLU A 129 12.77 -9.23 10.33
CA GLU A 129 13.69 -8.23 9.80
C GLU A 129 14.18 -7.27 10.90
N GLY A 130 13.38 -7.12 11.93
CA GLY A 130 13.64 -6.22 13.04
C GLY A 130 14.35 -6.89 14.19
#